data_26a8f5ddac7c2c2cb5ec7632a43d7028
#
_entry.id   26a8f5ddac7c2c2cb5ec7632a43d7028
#
_cell.length_a   1.000
_cell.length_b   1.000
_cell.length_c   1.000
_cell.angle_alpha   90.00
_cell.angle_beta   90.00
_cell.angle_gamma   90.00
#
_symmetry.space_group_name_H-M   'P 1'
#
loop_
_entity.id
_entity.type
_entity.pdbx_description
1 polymer ?
#
loop_
_entity_poly.entity_id
_entity_poly.type
_entity_poly.pdbx_seq_one_letter_code
_entity_poly.pdbx_strand_id
1 'polypeptide(L)'
;MLKGQVINGYKILEDFTTAGGGLSKWTFAQKGEKIYFIKEFLAPKYPTENAPGSPASKERKRKECEKFENHHKSLMKQINEKCGLGGNLIYTLDFFREGSTYYKVTEKIDVASLSTEEVYALPLANKILILKTIAHSLNILHKAGVVHGDLKPDNVLIKQTRTNFYTTKLIDFDNSYFSGKAPQLSEEVVGDMVFYSPELARCVQGSEETAQLNTKSDIFALGLLYCIYLQGELPEMPKKYAYACLAVNEGKELKLVDTRLPQKLKKMVNLMLSYEAEKRPSCEEIFEVLKNLDIKKEEEATKLEKESRKSYVDLFVEAKEKKESSKTSLKLSFDKKVELEKKDTSKLKGKGLDILKK
;
A
#
# COMPACT_ATOMS: atom_id res chain seq x y z
N MET A 1 -2.59 15.66 31.20
CA MET A 1 -1.37 15.82 32.01
C MET A 1 -0.56 16.96 31.47
N LEU A 2 0.09 17.70 32.35
CA LEU A 2 0.77 18.96 32.02
C LEU A 2 2.28 18.78 32.01
N LYS A 3 2.96 19.64 31.26
CA LYS A 3 4.42 19.77 31.28
C LYS A 3 4.97 19.81 32.70
N GLY A 4 6.05 19.10 32.94
CA GLY A 4 6.75 19.04 34.22
C GLY A 4 6.26 17.94 35.19
N GLN A 5 5.11 17.34 34.97
CA GLN A 5 4.63 16.21 35.76
C GLN A 5 5.50 14.95 35.55
N VAL A 6 5.55 14.09 36.55
CA VAL A 6 6.28 12.81 36.49
C VAL A 6 5.29 11.65 36.52
N ILE A 7 5.40 10.74 35.56
CA ILE A 7 4.55 9.55 35.40
C ILE A 7 5.47 8.34 35.35
N ASN A 8 5.34 7.42 36.27
CA ASN A 8 6.19 6.21 36.34
C ASN A 8 7.71 6.51 36.17
N GLY A 9 8.16 7.65 36.73
CA GLY A 9 9.55 8.09 36.64
C GLY A 9 9.91 8.82 35.33
N TYR A 10 8.95 9.03 34.43
CA TYR A 10 9.11 9.82 33.20
C TYR A 10 8.65 11.26 33.44
N LYS A 11 9.55 12.25 33.37
CA LYS A 11 9.23 13.67 33.46
C LYS A 11 8.73 14.17 32.11
N ILE A 12 7.51 14.67 32.05
CA ILE A 12 6.86 15.18 30.84
C ILE A 12 7.53 16.50 30.43
N LEU A 13 8.00 16.58 29.19
CA LEU A 13 8.73 17.74 28.68
C LEU A 13 7.82 18.78 28.03
N GLU A 14 6.71 18.35 27.44
CA GLU A 14 5.74 19.19 26.72
C GLU A 14 4.33 18.69 27.02
N ASP A 15 3.31 19.52 26.79
CA ASP A 15 1.92 19.07 26.92
C ASP A 15 1.58 18.01 25.88
N PHE A 16 0.72 17.06 26.24
CA PHE A 16 0.28 16.03 25.32
C PHE A 16 -0.53 16.60 24.15
N THR A 17 -0.20 16.19 22.94
CA THR A 17 -0.89 16.55 21.70
C THR A 17 -1.60 15.35 21.07
N THR A 18 -2.68 15.60 20.33
CA THR A 18 -3.38 14.61 19.49
C THR A 18 -2.91 14.67 18.03
N ALA A 19 -2.06 15.62 17.68
CA ALA A 19 -1.60 15.79 16.29
C ALA A 19 -0.93 14.51 15.77
N GLY A 20 -1.49 13.89 14.73
CA GLY A 20 -1.01 12.62 14.18
C GLY A 20 -1.16 11.40 15.10
N GLY A 21 -1.80 11.54 16.27
CA GLY A 21 -1.90 10.49 17.29
C GLY A 21 -3.10 9.55 17.17
N GLY A 22 -4.01 9.78 16.22
CA GLY A 22 -5.23 8.97 16.09
C GLY A 22 -6.06 8.93 17.38
N LEU A 23 -6.27 7.73 17.93
CA LEU A 23 -6.99 7.49 19.18
C LEU A 23 -6.10 7.62 20.43
N SER A 24 -5.00 8.34 20.34
CA SER A 24 -4.05 8.54 21.42
C SER A 24 -3.53 9.97 21.48
N LYS A 25 -2.92 10.32 22.61
CA LYS A 25 -2.12 11.56 22.75
C LYS A 25 -0.67 11.17 22.95
N TRP A 26 0.24 12.03 22.57
CA TRP A 26 1.66 11.78 22.74
C TRP A 26 2.43 13.04 23.12
N THR A 27 3.61 12.84 23.69
CA THR A 27 4.57 13.87 24.00
C THR A 27 5.97 13.27 24.15
N PHE A 28 6.95 14.10 24.47
CA PHE A 28 8.28 13.64 24.89
C PHE A 28 8.40 13.67 26.41
N ALA A 29 9.13 12.69 26.94
CA ALA A 29 9.39 12.58 28.37
C ALA A 29 10.86 12.23 28.61
N GLN A 30 11.39 12.64 29.75
CA GLN A 30 12.78 12.39 30.16
C GLN A 30 12.81 11.41 31.37
N LYS A 31 13.70 10.42 31.30
CA LYS A 31 14.03 9.53 32.41
C LYS A 31 15.55 9.35 32.46
N GLY A 32 16.18 9.83 33.56
CA GLY A 32 17.62 10.01 33.61
C GLY A 32 18.10 11.02 32.56
N GLU A 33 19.13 10.68 31.79
CA GLU A 33 19.67 11.52 30.73
C GLU A 33 18.99 11.33 29.36
N LYS A 34 18.09 10.35 29.23
CA LYS A 34 17.48 9.97 27.96
C LYS A 34 16.09 10.57 27.78
N ILE A 35 15.80 10.94 26.54
CA ILE A 35 14.48 11.40 26.11
C ILE A 35 13.77 10.26 25.39
N TYR A 36 12.47 10.11 25.66
CA TYR A 36 11.60 9.07 25.15
C TYR A 36 10.37 9.68 24.49
N PHE A 37 9.77 8.96 23.57
CA PHE A 37 8.43 9.21 23.09
C PHE A 37 7.46 8.48 24.01
N ILE A 38 6.47 9.17 24.55
CA ILE A 38 5.44 8.60 25.42
C ILE A 38 4.05 8.84 24.82
N LYS A 39 3.27 7.78 24.71
CA LYS A 39 1.92 7.77 24.17
C LYS A 39 0.92 7.50 25.30
N GLU A 40 -0.14 8.31 25.38
CA GLU A 40 -1.27 8.15 26.27
C GLU A 40 -2.46 7.59 25.49
N PHE A 41 -2.98 6.41 25.87
CA PHE A 41 -4.18 5.85 25.25
C PHE A 41 -5.44 6.55 25.76
N LEU A 42 -6.33 6.95 24.86
CA LEU A 42 -7.61 7.56 25.20
C LEU A 42 -8.61 6.52 25.70
N ALA A 43 -8.55 5.30 25.20
CA ALA A 43 -9.33 4.13 25.58
C ALA A 43 -8.47 2.86 25.50
N PRO A 44 -8.83 1.82 26.28
CA PRO A 44 -9.82 1.81 27.35
C PRO A 44 -9.33 2.60 28.58
N LYS A 45 -10.25 2.99 29.45
CA LYS A 45 -9.94 3.61 30.75
C LYS A 45 -10.30 2.66 31.88
N TYR A 46 -9.33 2.36 32.74
CA TYR A 46 -9.54 1.48 33.89
C TYR A 46 -10.52 2.12 34.88
N PRO A 47 -11.59 1.43 35.30
CA PRO A 47 -12.59 1.98 36.20
C PRO A 47 -12.00 2.12 37.62
N THR A 48 -11.91 3.34 38.11
CA THR A 48 -11.55 3.62 39.51
C THR A 48 -12.70 3.22 40.46
N GLU A 49 -12.44 3.15 41.75
CA GLU A 49 -13.47 2.80 42.74
C GLU A 49 -14.66 3.75 42.67
N ASN A 50 -14.40 5.03 42.53
CA ASN A 50 -15.41 6.11 42.46
C ASN A 50 -15.96 6.35 41.05
N ALA A 51 -15.59 5.53 40.05
CA ALA A 51 -16.15 5.68 38.71
C ALA A 51 -17.68 5.47 38.71
N PRO A 52 -18.42 6.21 37.90
CA PRO A 52 -19.85 6.01 37.75
C PRO A 52 -20.15 4.66 37.08
N GLY A 53 -21.31 4.09 37.41
CA GLY A 53 -21.82 2.84 36.81
C GLY A 53 -22.06 1.72 37.83
N SER A 54 -22.83 0.71 37.39
CA SER A 54 -23.13 -0.46 38.20
C SER A 54 -21.89 -1.35 38.43
N PRO A 55 -21.87 -2.18 39.49
CA PRO A 55 -20.78 -3.16 39.70
C PRO A 55 -20.51 -4.04 38.46
N ALA A 56 -21.58 -4.50 37.79
CA ALA A 56 -21.48 -5.31 36.58
C ALA A 56 -20.82 -4.55 35.40
N SER A 57 -21.18 -3.26 35.24
CA SER A 57 -20.55 -2.40 34.22
C SER A 57 -19.06 -2.16 34.49
N LYS A 58 -18.72 -1.91 35.76
CA LYS A 58 -17.31 -1.76 36.17
C LYS A 58 -16.50 -3.05 35.93
N GLU A 59 -17.08 -4.20 36.25
CA GLU A 59 -16.45 -5.49 36.03
C GLU A 59 -16.21 -5.79 34.55
N ARG A 60 -17.18 -5.48 33.67
CA ARG A 60 -17.01 -5.58 32.22
C ARG A 60 -15.86 -4.71 31.74
N LYS A 61 -15.79 -3.46 32.19
CA LYS A 61 -14.69 -2.54 31.85
C LYS A 61 -13.34 -3.00 32.37
N ARG A 62 -13.28 -3.61 33.57
CA ARG A 62 -12.01 -4.22 34.07
C ARG A 62 -11.55 -5.33 33.16
N LYS A 63 -12.42 -6.24 32.75
CA LYS A 63 -12.08 -7.35 31.84
C LYS A 63 -11.60 -6.84 30.47
N GLU A 64 -12.20 -5.77 29.94
CA GLU A 64 -11.75 -5.11 28.72
C GLU A 64 -10.33 -4.54 28.91
N CYS A 65 -10.08 -3.82 30.01
CA CYS A 65 -8.78 -3.29 30.36
C CYS A 65 -7.71 -4.40 30.56
N GLU A 66 -8.06 -5.50 31.17
CA GLU A 66 -7.17 -6.67 31.36
C GLU A 66 -6.80 -7.31 30.01
N LYS A 67 -7.77 -7.46 29.09
CA LYS A 67 -7.50 -7.95 27.72
C LYS A 67 -6.54 -7.00 27.00
N PHE A 68 -6.81 -5.71 27.03
CA PHE A 68 -5.95 -4.68 26.41
C PHE A 68 -4.53 -4.72 26.96
N GLU A 69 -4.39 -4.76 28.30
CA GLU A 69 -3.09 -4.80 28.97
C GLU A 69 -2.30 -6.08 28.64
N ASN A 70 -2.96 -7.23 28.70
CA ASN A 70 -2.36 -8.52 28.39
C ASN A 70 -1.93 -8.60 26.92
N HIS A 71 -2.73 -8.05 26.01
CA HIS A 71 -2.40 -7.98 24.59
C HIS A 71 -1.12 -7.19 24.35
N HIS A 72 -1.06 -5.94 24.84
CA HIS A 72 0.13 -5.09 24.67
C HIS A 72 1.38 -5.68 25.33
N LYS A 73 1.28 -6.22 26.55
CA LYS A 73 2.39 -6.87 27.24
C LYS A 73 2.88 -8.11 26.48
N SER A 74 1.96 -8.91 25.95
CA SER A 74 2.31 -10.11 25.17
C SER A 74 2.99 -9.75 23.86
N LEU A 75 2.50 -8.76 23.13
CA LEU A 75 3.14 -8.24 21.92
C LEU A 75 4.54 -7.68 22.21
N MET A 76 4.65 -6.83 23.22
CA MET A 76 5.93 -6.27 23.66
C MET A 76 6.95 -7.37 23.95
N LYS A 77 6.55 -8.38 24.72
CA LYS A 77 7.40 -9.52 25.04
C LYS A 77 7.83 -10.27 23.78
N GLN A 78 6.88 -10.65 22.93
CA GLN A 78 7.15 -11.39 21.69
C GLN A 78 8.10 -10.65 20.75
N ILE A 79 7.85 -9.36 20.52
CA ILE A 79 8.67 -8.53 19.64
C ILE A 79 10.09 -8.39 20.25
N ASN A 80 10.20 -8.05 21.53
CA ASN A 80 11.51 -7.86 22.19
C ASN A 80 12.35 -9.14 22.22
N GLU A 81 11.72 -10.30 22.44
CA GLU A 81 12.43 -11.59 22.51
C GLU A 81 12.81 -12.14 21.13
N LYS A 82 11.95 -11.99 20.13
CA LYS A 82 12.11 -12.62 18.81
C LYS A 82 12.77 -11.73 17.77
N CYS A 83 12.59 -10.43 17.87
CA CYS A 83 13.10 -9.50 16.86
C CYS A 83 14.47 -8.91 17.19
N GLY A 84 14.99 -9.16 18.41
CA GLY A 84 16.28 -8.62 18.89
C GLY A 84 16.24 -7.11 19.15
N LEU A 85 17.10 -6.62 20.04
CA LEU A 85 17.20 -5.19 20.35
C LEU A 85 18.05 -4.47 19.33
N GLY A 86 17.56 -3.35 18.82
CA GLY A 86 18.22 -2.52 17.81
C GLY A 86 17.90 -2.98 16.38
N GLY A 87 18.01 -2.07 15.43
CA GLY A 87 17.70 -2.34 14.02
C GLY A 87 16.51 -1.52 13.53
N ASN A 88 15.70 -2.13 12.67
CA ASN A 88 14.70 -1.42 11.88
C ASN A 88 13.29 -1.42 12.48
N LEU A 89 13.12 -1.87 13.73
CA LEU A 89 11.86 -1.82 14.47
C LEU A 89 12.00 -0.89 15.68
N ILE A 90 10.95 -0.14 15.99
CA ILE A 90 10.89 0.68 17.21
C ILE A 90 10.15 -0.10 18.28
N TYR A 91 10.89 -0.53 19.28
CA TYR A 91 10.38 -1.35 20.36
C TYR A 91 9.62 -0.56 21.41
N THR A 92 8.59 -1.19 21.98
CA THR A 92 8.00 -0.72 23.22
C THR A 92 8.98 -1.02 24.37
N LEU A 93 9.47 0.04 25.00
CA LEU A 93 10.40 -0.04 26.11
C LEU A 93 9.68 -0.22 27.44
N ASP A 94 8.50 0.39 27.57
CA ASP A 94 7.68 0.32 28.77
C ASP A 94 6.19 0.44 28.40
N PHE A 95 5.35 -0.33 29.09
CA PHE A 95 3.90 -0.26 28.98
C PHE A 95 3.30 -0.41 30.38
N PHE A 96 2.64 0.64 30.84
CA PHE A 96 2.13 0.70 32.20
C PHE A 96 0.81 1.48 32.30
N ARG A 97 0.17 1.35 33.44
CA ARG A 97 -1.03 2.09 33.80
C ARG A 97 -0.73 3.01 34.97
N GLU A 98 -1.16 4.27 34.86
CA GLU A 98 -1.16 5.26 35.93
C GLU A 98 -2.58 5.75 36.16
N GLY A 99 -3.12 5.50 37.32
CA GLY A 99 -4.54 5.74 37.62
C GLY A 99 -5.48 4.92 36.69
N SER A 100 -6.29 5.62 35.90
CA SER A 100 -7.19 5.01 34.93
C SER A 100 -6.63 4.91 33.50
N THR A 101 -5.42 5.40 33.26
CA THR A 101 -4.88 5.65 31.93
C THR A 101 -3.69 4.76 31.65
N TYR A 102 -3.62 4.21 30.42
CA TYR A 102 -2.51 3.42 29.93
C TYR A 102 -1.53 4.27 29.14
N TYR A 103 -0.25 3.95 29.28
CA TYR A 103 0.88 4.62 28.62
C TYR A 103 1.81 3.61 27.97
N LYS A 104 2.37 4.01 26.83
CA LYS A 104 3.40 3.26 26.10
C LYS A 104 4.58 4.18 25.88
N VAL A 105 5.78 3.64 26.09
CA VAL A 105 7.04 4.37 25.92
C VAL A 105 7.90 3.69 24.88
N THR A 106 8.43 4.47 23.96
CA THR A 106 9.41 4.03 22.96
C THR A 106 10.61 4.95 22.95
N GLU A 107 11.66 4.58 22.25
CA GLU A 107 12.78 5.50 22.02
C GLU A 107 12.32 6.75 21.25
N LYS A 108 12.89 7.91 21.58
CA LYS A 108 12.75 9.08 20.73
C LYS A 108 13.65 8.91 19.52
N ILE A 109 13.06 9.07 18.34
CA ILE A 109 13.82 9.06 17.08
C ILE A 109 14.07 10.51 16.67
N ASP A 110 15.34 10.91 16.70
CA ASP A 110 15.76 12.23 16.25
C ASP A 110 16.02 12.21 14.75
N VAL A 111 14.94 12.10 13.95
CA VAL A 111 15.09 12.11 12.49
C VAL A 111 13.87 12.67 11.81
N ALA A 112 14.11 13.66 10.93
CA ALA A 112 13.17 13.96 9.87
C ALA A 112 13.12 12.74 8.94
N SER A 113 11.96 12.11 8.82
CA SER A 113 11.71 11.08 7.82
C SER A 113 11.54 11.73 6.46
N LEU A 114 12.02 11.08 5.39
CA LEU A 114 11.67 11.50 4.04
C LEU A 114 10.16 11.37 3.84
N SER A 115 9.58 12.36 3.18
CA SER A 115 8.17 12.31 2.76
C SER A 115 7.98 11.32 1.61
N THR A 116 6.74 10.98 1.30
CA THR A 116 6.39 10.11 0.17
C THR A 116 6.85 10.70 -1.16
N GLU A 117 6.73 12.01 -1.33
CA GLU A 117 7.16 12.76 -2.51
C GLU A 117 8.68 12.76 -2.67
N GLU A 118 9.41 12.93 -1.56
CA GLU A 118 10.87 12.85 -1.55
C GLU A 118 11.34 11.43 -1.92
N VAL A 119 10.70 10.38 -1.39
CA VAL A 119 11.01 9.00 -1.75
C VAL A 119 10.70 8.74 -3.23
N TYR A 120 9.55 9.21 -3.72
CA TYR A 120 9.18 9.08 -5.14
C TYR A 120 10.19 9.77 -6.06
N ALA A 121 10.75 10.91 -5.67
CA ALA A 121 11.74 11.63 -6.45
C ALA A 121 13.12 10.96 -6.50
N LEU A 122 13.40 9.97 -5.65
CA LEU A 122 14.68 9.27 -5.63
C LEU A 122 14.93 8.44 -6.91
N PRO A 123 16.20 8.23 -7.29
CA PRO A 123 16.58 7.26 -8.29
C PRO A 123 16.04 5.85 -7.94
N LEU A 124 15.69 5.05 -8.96
CA LEU A 124 15.11 3.72 -8.75
C LEU A 124 15.98 2.82 -7.86
N ALA A 125 17.30 2.86 -8.00
CA ALA A 125 18.23 2.10 -7.17
C ALA A 125 18.05 2.41 -5.66
N ASN A 126 17.85 3.67 -5.30
CA ASN A 126 17.64 4.10 -3.93
C ASN A 126 16.26 3.67 -3.41
N LYS A 127 15.21 3.78 -4.26
CA LYS A 127 13.89 3.24 -3.96
C LYS A 127 13.96 1.74 -3.67
N ILE A 128 14.62 0.95 -4.51
CA ILE A 128 14.79 -0.51 -4.30
C ILE A 128 15.49 -0.80 -2.97
N LEU A 129 16.48 0.00 -2.58
CA LEU A 129 17.13 -0.16 -1.28
C LEU A 129 16.15 0.07 -0.13
N ILE A 130 15.35 1.13 -0.19
CA ILE A 130 14.30 1.42 0.79
C ILE A 130 13.28 0.28 0.86
N LEU A 131 12.74 -0.16 -0.29
CA LEU A 131 11.78 -1.27 -0.36
C LEU A 131 12.33 -2.56 0.25
N LYS A 132 13.61 -2.90 -0.03
CA LYS A 132 14.30 -4.05 0.58
C LYS A 132 14.37 -3.94 2.10
N THR A 133 14.70 -2.76 2.61
CA THR A 133 14.85 -2.54 4.05
C THR A 133 13.50 -2.67 4.76
N ILE A 134 12.42 -2.17 4.16
CA ILE A 134 11.06 -2.33 4.69
C ILE A 134 10.65 -3.81 4.69
N ALA A 135 10.83 -4.51 3.55
CA ALA A 135 10.51 -5.95 3.47
C ALA A 135 11.30 -6.77 4.49
N HIS A 136 12.58 -6.46 4.70
CA HIS A 136 13.41 -7.12 5.72
C HIS A 136 12.86 -6.88 7.13
N SER A 137 12.53 -5.63 7.48
CA SER A 137 11.99 -5.28 8.78
C SER A 137 10.66 -5.97 9.07
N LEU A 138 9.77 -5.97 8.07
CA LEU A 138 8.49 -6.65 8.18
C LEU A 138 8.64 -8.17 8.25
N ASN A 139 9.63 -8.75 7.55
CA ASN A 139 9.94 -10.19 7.63
C ASN A 139 10.35 -10.62 9.04
N ILE A 140 11.12 -9.79 9.75
CA ILE A 140 11.50 -10.06 11.15
C ILE A 140 10.23 -10.14 12.02
N LEU A 141 9.30 -9.21 11.84
CA LEU A 141 8.03 -9.18 12.58
C LEU A 141 7.16 -10.40 12.23
N HIS A 142 7.03 -10.72 10.94
CA HIS A 142 6.25 -11.87 10.46
C HIS A 142 6.82 -13.22 10.93
N LYS A 143 8.16 -13.38 10.98
CA LYS A 143 8.82 -14.56 11.55
C LYS A 143 8.58 -14.71 13.07
N ALA A 144 8.32 -13.60 13.76
CA ALA A 144 7.87 -13.62 15.16
C ALA A 144 6.35 -13.95 15.29
N GLY A 145 5.64 -14.18 14.19
CA GLY A 145 4.20 -14.45 14.17
C GLY A 145 3.32 -13.24 14.46
N VAL A 146 3.86 -12.04 14.28
CA VAL A 146 3.15 -10.78 14.53
C VAL A 146 2.81 -10.08 13.20
N VAL A 147 1.57 -9.62 13.09
CA VAL A 147 1.06 -8.75 12.02
C VAL A 147 1.18 -7.31 12.49
N HIS A 148 1.67 -6.41 11.66
CA HIS A 148 1.77 -4.98 11.97
C HIS A 148 0.38 -4.34 12.16
N GLY A 149 -0.53 -4.65 11.24
CA GLY A 149 -1.95 -4.29 11.31
C GLY A 149 -2.29 -2.83 10.92
N ASP A 150 -1.29 -1.95 10.78
CA ASP A 150 -1.48 -0.55 10.34
C ASP A 150 -0.28 -0.06 9.53
N LEU A 151 0.15 -0.86 8.53
CA LEU A 151 1.28 -0.50 7.69
C LEU A 151 0.87 0.57 6.67
N LYS A 152 1.49 1.75 6.77
CA LYS A 152 1.26 2.92 5.91
C LYS A 152 2.50 3.83 5.91
N PRO A 153 2.59 4.86 5.03
CA PRO A 153 3.75 5.76 4.98
C PRO A 153 4.11 6.38 6.33
N ASP A 154 3.12 6.84 7.11
CA ASP A 154 3.33 7.47 8.41
C ASP A 154 3.99 6.54 9.44
N ASN A 155 3.84 5.23 9.27
CA ASN A 155 4.39 4.21 10.15
C ASN A 155 5.73 3.63 9.63
N VAL A 156 6.32 4.25 8.59
CA VAL A 156 7.63 3.91 8.04
C VAL A 156 8.53 5.14 8.06
N LEU A 157 9.44 5.21 9.02
CA LEU A 157 10.43 6.27 9.06
C LEU A 157 11.60 5.92 8.13
N ILE A 158 11.95 6.82 7.22
CA ILE A 158 13.03 6.65 6.25
C ILE A 158 14.08 7.72 6.47
N LYS A 159 15.32 7.29 6.73
CA LYS A 159 16.45 8.19 6.94
C LYS A 159 17.55 7.94 5.93
N GLN A 160 18.05 8.99 5.32
CA GLN A 160 19.33 8.97 4.63
C GLN A 160 20.46 9.07 5.67
N THR A 161 21.31 8.05 5.75
CA THR A 161 22.43 8.00 6.72
C THR A 161 23.74 8.50 6.13
N ARG A 162 23.96 8.25 4.85
CA ARG A 162 25.11 8.73 4.04
C ARG A 162 24.63 8.89 2.61
N THR A 163 25.48 9.41 1.73
CA THR A 163 25.18 9.46 0.30
C THR A 163 24.77 8.06 -0.21
N ASN A 164 23.56 7.95 -0.76
CA ASN A 164 22.97 6.71 -1.30
C ASN A 164 22.72 5.58 -0.28
N PHE A 165 22.81 5.83 1.02
CA PHE A 165 22.47 4.86 2.06
C PHE A 165 21.22 5.31 2.81
N TYR A 166 20.22 4.42 2.86
CA TYR A 166 18.96 4.66 3.53
C TYR A 166 18.70 3.55 4.55
N THR A 167 18.17 3.94 5.71
CA THR A 167 17.62 3.02 6.70
C THR A 167 16.14 3.30 6.87
N THR A 168 15.39 2.26 7.21
CA THR A 168 13.97 2.39 7.52
C THR A 168 13.70 1.86 8.91
N LYS A 169 12.73 2.45 9.60
CA LYS A 169 12.23 1.94 10.87
C LYS A 169 10.71 1.82 10.81
N LEU A 170 10.18 0.64 11.15
CA LEU A 170 8.76 0.46 11.38
C LEU A 170 8.41 0.93 12.78
N ILE A 171 7.33 1.69 12.89
CA ILE A 171 6.85 2.27 14.13
C ILE A 171 5.35 1.96 14.31
N ASP A 172 4.87 2.23 15.51
CA ASP A 172 3.46 2.17 15.88
C ASP A 172 2.80 0.79 15.75
N PHE A 173 3.16 -0.10 16.68
CA PHE A 173 2.61 -1.45 16.80
C PHE A 173 1.33 -1.50 17.65
N ASP A 174 0.54 -0.40 17.76
CA ASP A 174 -0.64 -0.38 18.61
C ASP A 174 -1.78 -1.25 18.05
N ASN A 175 -1.87 -1.34 16.73
CA ASN A 175 -2.85 -2.16 16.01
C ASN A 175 -2.31 -3.55 15.65
N SER A 176 -1.11 -3.91 16.15
CA SER A 176 -0.52 -5.21 15.86
C SER A 176 -1.23 -6.34 16.61
N TYR A 177 -1.22 -7.53 16.00
CA TYR A 177 -1.80 -8.72 16.57
C TYR A 177 -1.02 -9.97 16.18
N PHE A 178 -1.24 -11.09 16.89
CA PHE A 178 -0.67 -12.38 16.52
C PHE A 178 -1.40 -12.93 15.28
N SER A 179 -0.64 -13.44 14.33
CA SER A 179 -1.16 -14.06 13.12
C SER A 179 -2.18 -15.15 13.44
N GLY A 180 -3.38 -15.06 12.88
CA GLY A 180 -4.50 -15.94 13.17
C GLY A 180 -5.21 -15.67 14.52
N LYS A 181 -4.86 -14.57 15.21
CA LYS A 181 -5.46 -14.17 16.50
C LYS A 181 -5.76 -12.66 16.51
N ALA A 182 -6.28 -12.13 15.42
CA ALA A 182 -6.71 -10.74 15.36
C ALA A 182 -7.87 -10.48 16.36
N PRO A 183 -8.07 -9.22 16.78
CA PRO A 183 -9.22 -8.85 17.61
C PRO A 183 -10.54 -9.37 17.02
N GLN A 184 -11.41 -9.92 17.88
CA GLN A 184 -12.62 -10.60 17.42
C GLN A 184 -13.76 -9.66 17.03
N LEU A 185 -13.75 -8.43 17.54
CA LEU A 185 -14.79 -7.45 17.25
C LEU A 185 -14.29 -6.50 16.14
N SER A 186 -15.15 -6.26 15.16
CA SER A 186 -14.86 -5.30 14.09
C SER A 186 -14.56 -3.89 14.61
N GLU A 187 -15.13 -3.53 15.76
CA GLU A 187 -14.92 -2.25 16.45
C GLU A 187 -13.52 -2.15 17.10
N GLU A 188 -12.86 -3.28 17.36
CA GLU A 188 -11.50 -3.35 17.91
C GLU A 188 -10.43 -3.34 16.81
N VAL A 189 -10.82 -3.58 15.55
CA VAL A 189 -9.92 -3.52 14.40
C VAL A 189 -9.85 -2.07 13.92
N VAL A 190 -8.77 -1.42 14.27
CA VAL A 190 -8.50 -0.01 13.94
C VAL A 190 -7.35 0.04 12.93
N GLY A 191 -7.35 1.05 12.07
CA GLY A 191 -6.31 1.29 11.09
C GLY A 191 -6.77 2.26 10.02
N ASP A 192 -5.91 2.56 9.07
CA ASP A 192 -6.24 3.42 7.94
C ASP A 192 -6.85 2.58 6.81
N MET A 193 -8.13 2.83 6.52
CA MET A 193 -8.91 2.12 5.51
C MET A 193 -8.30 2.17 4.09
N VAL A 194 -7.47 3.18 3.82
CA VAL A 194 -6.72 3.30 2.56
C VAL A 194 -5.81 2.09 2.35
N PHE A 195 -5.24 1.55 3.44
CA PHE A 195 -4.28 0.45 3.42
C PHE A 195 -4.87 -0.91 3.84
N TYR A 196 -6.17 -1.00 4.06
CA TYR A 196 -6.81 -2.28 4.39
C TYR A 196 -6.63 -3.30 3.28
N SER A 197 -6.35 -4.54 3.68
CA SER A 197 -6.45 -5.69 2.77
C SER A 197 -7.92 -6.04 2.50
N PRO A 198 -8.22 -6.75 1.39
CA PRO A 198 -9.59 -7.17 1.07
C PRO A 198 -10.26 -7.96 2.19
N GLU A 199 -9.54 -8.91 2.81
CA GLU A 199 -10.04 -9.73 3.93
C GLU A 199 -10.25 -8.88 5.20
N LEU A 200 -9.35 -7.92 5.50
CA LEU A 200 -9.54 -7.02 6.64
C LEU A 200 -10.79 -6.16 6.46
N ALA A 201 -11.01 -5.63 5.25
CA ALA A 201 -12.22 -4.86 4.96
C ALA A 201 -13.50 -5.70 5.14
N ARG A 202 -13.49 -6.99 4.74
CA ARG A 202 -14.61 -7.90 4.95
C ARG A 202 -14.85 -8.21 6.44
N CYS A 203 -13.78 -8.38 7.21
CA CYS A 203 -13.89 -8.56 8.67
C CYS A 203 -14.52 -7.34 9.34
N VAL A 204 -14.09 -6.13 8.99
CA VAL A 204 -14.65 -4.88 9.54
C VAL A 204 -16.14 -4.71 9.15
N GLN A 205 -16.52 -5.18 7.97
CA GLN A 205 -17.93 -5.19 7.51
C GLN A 205 -18.76 -6.33 8.14
N GLY A 206 -18.15 -7.19 8.95
CA GLY A 206 -18.83 -8.32 9.60
C GLY A 206 -19.18 -9.48 8.66
N SER A 207 -18.59 -9.53 7.47
CA SER A 207 -18.84 -10.57 6.47
C SER A 207 -17.80 -11.71 6.49
N GLU A 208 -16.75 -11.61 7.31
CA GLU A 208 -15.71 -12.61 7.48
C GLU A 208 -15.21 -12.64 8.93
N GLU A 209 -14.71 -13.79 9.38
CA GLU A 209 -14.15 -13.93 10.72
C GLU A 209 -12.71 -13.41 10.80
N THR A 210 -12.39 -12.64 11.86
CA THR A 210 -11.06 -12.07 12.08
C THR A 210 -9.98 -13.13 12.32
N ALA A 211 -10.35 -14.36 12.68
CA ALA A 211 -9.43 -15.48 12.89
C ALA A 211 -8.61 -15.85 11.61
N GLN A 212 -9.09 -15.44 10.43
CA GLN A 212 -8.38 -15.67 9.17
C GLN A 212 -7.31 -14.60 8.87
N LEU A 213 -7.31 -13.49 9.60
CA LEU A 213 -6.34 -12.43 9.40
C LEU A 213 -4.93 -12.88 9.82
N ASN A 214 -4.00 -12.78 8.90
CA ASN A 214 -2.62 -13.20 9.09
C ASN A 214 -1.64 -12.20 8.45
N THR A 215 -0.36 -12.55 8.41
CA THR A 215 0.71 -11.69 7.88
C THR A 215 0.50 -11.26 6.41
N LYS A 216 -0.35 -11.95 5.66
CA LYS A 216 -0.65 -11.59 4.26
C LYS A 216 -1.49 -10.30 4.14
N SER A 217 -2.17 -9.88 5.22
CA SER A 217 -2.83 -8.56 5.26
C SER A 217 -1.81 -7.43 5.17
N ASP A 218 -0.69 -7.52 5.89
CA ASP A 218 0.41 -6.56 5.78
C ASP A 218 1.04 -6.55 4.38
N ILE A 219 1.07 -7.68 3.68
CA ILE A 219 1.64 -7.75 2.32
C ILE A 219 0.80 -6.93 1.35
N PHE A 220 -0.52 -6.93 1.49
CA PHE A 220 -1.38 -6.08 0.66
C PHE A 220 -1.11 -4.59 0.93
N ALA A 221 -1.08 -4.20 2.21
CA ALA A 221 -0.73 -2.83 2.62
C ALA A 221 0.67 -2.42 2.11
N LEU A 222 1.66 -3.32 2.19
CA LEU A 222 3.01 -3.12 1.65
C LEU A 222 2.97 -2.93 0.13
N GLY A 223 2.12 -3.63 -0.59
CA GLY A 223 1.92 -3.46 -2.03
C GLY A 223 1.42 -2.07 -2.38
N LEU A 224 0.45 -1.53 -1.63
CA LEU A 224 -0.04 -0.16 -1.78
C LEU A 224 1.05 0.87 -1.47
N LEU A 225 1.80 0.66 -0.40
CA LEU A 225 2.94 1.50 -0.02
C LEU A 225 4.02 1.53 -1.12
N TYR A 226 4.30 0.37 -1.73
CA TYR A 226 5.25 0.27 -2.84
C TYR A 226 4.75 1.01 -4.08
N CYS A 227 3.45 1.01 -4.37
CA CYS A 227 2.89 1.83 -5.45
C CYS A 227 3.18 3.31 -5.21
N ILE A 228 2.91 3.83 -3.99
CA ILE A 228 3.19 5.23 -3.64
C ILE A 228 4.67 5.57 -3.84
N TYR A 229 5.59 4.74 -3.35
CA TYR A 229 7.03 5.02 -3.47
C TYR A 229 7.57 4.85 -4.90
N LEU A 230 7.00 3.99 -5.71
CA LEU A 230 7.48 3.70 -7.06
C LEU A 230 6.88 4.64 -8.11
N GLN A 231 5.57 4.93 -8.06
CA GLN A 231 4.86 5.73 -9.06
C GLN A 231 4.27 7.05 -8.53
N GLY A 232 4.39 7.34 -7.22
CA GLY A 232 3.93 8.59 -6.60
C GLY A 232 2.48 8.57 -6.14
N GLU A 233 1.74 7.49 -6.40
CA GLU A 233 0.32 7.37 -6.10
C GLU A 233 -0.09 5.91 -5.86
N LEU A 234 -1.29 5.72 -5.34
CA LEU A 234 -1.92 4.41 -5.22
C LEU A 234 -2.14 3.78 -6.61
N PRO A 235 -2.33 2.44 -6.69
CA PRO A 235 -2.61 1.78 -7.96
C PRO A 235 -3.90 2.33 -8.59
N GLU A 236 -3.93 2.39 -9.93
CA GLU A 236 -5.11 2.82 -10.66
C GLU A 236 -6.30 1.90 -10.36
N MET A 237 -7.44 2.50 -10.07
CA MET A 237 -8.71 1.81 -9.84
C MET A 237 -9.89 2.63 -10.39
N PRO A 238 -11.04 2.01 -10.69
CA PRO A 238 -12.22 2.74 -11.13
C PRO A 238 -12.68 3.78 -10.09
N LYS A 239 -12.98 4.99 -10.53
CA LYS A 239 -13.33 6.16 -9.68
C LYS A 239 -14.50 5.93 -8.71
N LYS A 240 -15.34 4.91 -8.94
CA LYS A 240 -16.46 4.58 -8.05
C LYS A 240 -16.03 3.99 -6.71
N TYR A 241 -14.78 3.52 -6.58
CA TYR A 241 -14.26 2.96 -5.34
C TYR A 241 -13.44 4.00 -4.59
N ALA A 242 -13.74 4.17 -3.30
CA ALA A 242 -12.98 5.05 -2.43
C ALA A 242 -11.66 4.40 -1.97
N TYR A 243 -11.62 3.05 -1.89
CA TYR A 243 -10.50 2.30 -1.35
C TYR A 243 -10.15 1.08 -2.21
N ALA A 244 -8.86 0.76 -2.27
CA ALA A 244 -8.31 -0.35 -3.05
C ALA A 244 -8.92 -1.71 -2.65
N CYS A 245 -9.09 -1.97 -1.36
CA CYS A 245 -9.69 -3.20 -0.84
C CYS A 245 -11.12 -3.43 -1.36
N LEU A 246 -11.92 -2.37 -1.49
CA LEU A 246 -13.29 -2.46 -2.01
C LEU A 246 -13.30 -2.79 -3.50
N ALA A 247 -12.40 -2.19 -4.28
CA ALA A 247 -12.27 -2.51 -5.70
C ALA A 247 -11.91 -3.98 -5.90
N VAL A 248 -10.94 -4.48 -5.11
CA VAL A 248 -10.48 -5.88 -5.17
C VAL A 248 -11.58 -6.84 -4.73
N ASN A 249 -12.36 -6.51 -3.69
CA ASN A 249 -13.50 -7.32 -3.24
C ASN A 249 -14.60 -7.44 -4.33
N GLU A 250 -14.72 -6.46 -5.22
CA GLU A 250 -15.59 -6.52 -6.40
C GLU A 250 -14.89 -7.08 -7.67
N GLY A 251 -13.79 -7.81 -7.50
CA GLY A 251 -13.09 -8.52 -8.58
C GLY A 251 -12.29 -7.63 -9.51
N LYS A 252 -11.92 -6.40 -9.09
CA LYS A 252 -11.03 -5.53 -9.87
C LYS A 252 -9.58 -5.84 -9.55
N GLU A 253 -8.78 -6.04 -10.60
CA GLU A 253 -7.35 -6.15 -10.45
C GLU A 253 -6.72 -4.75 -10.31
N LEU A 254 -5.86 -4.59 -9.32
CA LEU A 254 -5.02 -3.41 -9.14
C LEU A 254 -3.66 -3.66 -9.79
N LYS A 255 -3.10 -2.64 -10.44
CA LYS A 255 -1.81 -2.77 -11.13
C LYS A 255 -0.93 -1.55 -10.91
N LEU A 256 0.35 -1.83 -10.72
CA LEU A 256 1.39 -0.83 -10.84
C LEU A 256 1.57 -0.52 -12.33
N VAL A 257 1.20 0.71 -12.73
CA VAL A 257 1.06 1.07 -14.16
C VAL A 257 2.29 1.74 -14.77
N ASP A 258 3.24 2.25 -13.98
CA ASP A 258 4.42 2.92 -14.52
C ASP A 258 5.22 1.98 -15.45
N THR A 259 5.22 2.35 -16.72
CA THR A 259 5.88 1.56 -17.79
C THR A 259 7.41 1.66 -17.77
N ARG A 260 7.96 2.55 -16.96
CA ARG A 260 9.43 2.72 -16.82
C ARG A 260 10.02 1.71 -15.84
N LEU A 261 9.18 1.08 -15.00
CA LEU A 261 9.63 0.14 -13.98
C LEU A 261 9.90 -1.26 -14.56
N PRO A 262 10.89 -1.98 -14.02
CA PRO A 262 11.22 -3.34 -14.41
C PRO A 262 10.02 -4.29 -14.31
N GLN A 263 9.86 -5.19 -15.27
CA GLN A 263 8.73 -6.13 -15.34
C GLN A 263 8.65 -7.05 -14.11
N LYS A 264 9.79 -7.54 -13.61
CA LYS A 264 9.84 -8.37 -12.40
C LYS A 264 9.32 -7.63 -11.18
N LEU A 265 9.68 -6.34 -11.04
CA LEU A 265 9.20 -5.49 -9.96
C LEU A 265 7.68 -5.29 -10.04
N LYS A 266 7.17 -4.95 -11.22
CA LYS A 266 5.73 -4.80 -11.45
C LYS A 266 4.96 -6.09 -11.16
N LYS A 267 5.44 -7.22 -11.65
CA LYS A 267 4.80 -8.53 -11.39
C LYS A 267 4.75 -8.84 -9.88
N MET A 268 5.84 -8.60 -9.17
CA MET A 268 5.89 -8.79 -7.71
C MET A 268 4.86 -7.90 -7.00
N VAL A 269 4.83 -6.59 -7.28
CA VAL A 269 3.89 -5.67 -6.63
C VAL A 269 2.44 -6.04 -6.98
N ASN A 270 2.15 -6.41 -8.22
CA ASN A 270 0.80 -6.85 -8.61
C ASN A 270 0.36 -8.13 -7.87
N LEU A 271 1.29 -9.07 -7.63
CA LEU A 271 1.00 -10.25 -6.80
C LEU A 271 0.72 -9.89 -5.34
N MET A 272 1.42 -8.88 -4.77
CA MET A 272 1.14 -8.38 -3.43
C MET A 272 -0.29 -7.83 -3.29
N LEU A 273 -0.85 -7.30 -4.37
CA LEU A 273 -2.20 -6.74 -4.44
C LEU A 273 -3.29 -7.75 -4.81
N SER A 274 -2.99 -9.06 -4.81
CA SER A 274 -3.96 -10.12 -5.12
C SER A 274 -5.11 -10.17 -4.13
N TYR A 275 -6.32 -10.52 -4.63
CA TYR A 275 -7.50 -10.77 -3.81
C TYR A 275 -7.25 -11.89 -2.80
N GLU A 276 -6.80 -13.05 -3.29
CA GLU A 276 -6.49 -14.20 -2.46
C GLU A 276 -5.17 -13.95 -1.70
N ALA A 277 -5.25 -13.97 -0.39
CA ALA A 277 -4.10 -13.75 0.50
C ALA A 277 -2.96 -14.74 0.22
N GLU A 278 -3.27 -15.99 -0.08
CA GLU A 278 -2.29 -17.05 -0.34
C GLU A 278 -1.46 -16.83 -1.62
N LYS A 279 -1.99 -16.09 -2.60
CA LYS A 279 -1.23 -15.72 -3.81
C LYS A 279 -0.21 -14.61 -3.58
N ARG A 280 -0.33 -13.89 -2.47
CA ARG A 280 0.61 -12.82 -2.14
C ARG A 280 1.94 -13.43 -1.70
N PRO A 281 3.08 -12.92 -2.19
CA PRO A 281 4.39 -13.40 -1.75
C PRO A 281 4.61 -13.14 -0.25
N SER A 282 5.51 -13.88 0.36
CA SER A 282 6.04 -13.56 1.69
C SER A 282 7.02 -12.39 1.64
N CYS A 283 7.31 -11.76 2.78
CA CYS A 283 8.35 -10.74 2.85
C CYS A 283 9.73 -11.26 2.42
N GLU A 284 10.02 -12.53 2.66
CA GLU A 284 11.28 -13.17 2.27
C GLU A 284 11.38 -13.29 0.75
N GLU A 285 10.30 -13.73 0.09
CA GLU A 285 10.24 -13.79 -1.39
C GLU A 285 10.33 -12.40 -2.00
N ILE A 286 9.65 -11.39 -1.43
CA ILE A 286 9.75 -9.99 -1.86
C ILE A 286 11.21 -9.50 -1.75
N PHE A 287 11.84 -9.74 -0.61
CA PHE A 287 13.24 -9.35 -0.38
C PHE A 287 14.19 -9.98 -1.39
N GLU A 288 14.04 -11.28 -1.68
CA GLU A 288 14.87 -11.99 -2.65
C GLU A 288 14.66 -11.47 -4.09
N VAL A 289 13.42 -11.17 -4.47
CA VAL A 289 13.16 -10.53 -5.78
C VAL A 289 13.88 -9.17 -5.88
N LEU A 290 13.74 -8.32 -4.86
CA LEU A 290 14.37 -6.99 -4.84
C LEU A 290 15.90 -7.07 -4.77
N LYS A 291 16.46 -8.06 -4.09
CA LYS A 291 17.91 -8.30 -3.98
C LYS A 291 18.53 -8.70 -5.30
N ASN A 292 17.80 -9.54 -6.07
CA ASN A 292 18.28 -10.10 -7.33
C ASN A 292 17.82 -9.29 -8.55
N LEU A 293 17.26 -8.09 -8.35
CA LEU A 293 16.84 -7.21 -9.42
C LEU A 293 18.04 -6.50 -10.03
N ASP A 294 18.41 -6.88 -11.25
CA ASP A 294 19.42 -6.17 -12.06
C ASP A 294 18.77 -5.00 -12.79
N ILE A 295 18.83 -3.82 -12.17
CA ILE A 295 18.17 -2.61 -12.68
C ILE A 295 18.65 -2.26 -14.09
N LYS A 296 19.96 -2.37 -14.40
CA LYS A 296 20.52 -2.03 -15.71
C LYS A 296 20.01 -2.98 -16.80
N LYS A 297 20.05 -4.28 -16.53
CA LYS A 297 19.59 -5.31 -17.45
C LYS A 297 18.09 -5.24 -17.71
N GLU A 298 17.31 -4.93 -16.69
CA GLU A 298 15.86 -4.77 -16.81
C GLU A 298 15.46 -3.46 -17.53
N GLU A 299 16.23 -2.39 -17.36
CA GLU A 299 16.06 -1.13 -18.13
C GLU A 299 16.37 -1.34 -19.61
N GLU A 300 17.42 -2.09 -19.96
CA GLU A 300 17.74 -2.46 -21.32
C GLU A 300 16.65 -3.34 -21.95
N ALA A 301 16.17 -4.36 -21.23
CA ALA A 301 15.08 -5.21 -21.67
C ALA A 301 13.80 -4.41 -21.93
N THR A 302 13.47 -3.45 -21.05
CA THR A 302 12.30 -2.58 -21.20
C THR A 302 12.43 -1.64 -22.41
N LYS A 303 13.63 -1.17 -22.75
CA LYS A 303 13.89 -0.39 -23.96
C LYS A 303 13.69 -1.22 -25.22
N LEU A 304 14.25 -2.42 -25.26
CA LEU A 304 14.11 -3.36 -26.39
C LEU A 304 12.65 -3.74 -26.64
N GLU A 305 11.86 -3.99 -25.57
CA GLU A 305 10.42 -4.26 -25.71
C GLU A 305 9.65 -3.05 -26.27
N LYS A 306 10.00 -1.84 -25.85
CA LYS A 306 9.36 -0.61 -26.37
C LYS A 306 9.71 -0.38 -27.83
N GLU A 307 10.96 -0.60 -28.21
CA GLU A 307 11.43 -0.48 -29.60
C GLU A 307 10.77 -1.52 -30.51
N SER A 308 10.67 -2.78 -30.05
CA SER A 308 9.97 -3.83 -30.78
C SER A 308 8.47 -3.55 -30.95
N ARG A 309 7.78 -3.06 -29.90
CA ARG A 309 6.37 -2.66 -29.99
C ARG A 309 6.14 -1.47 -30.92
N LYS A 310 7.04 -0.49 -30.92
CA LYS A 310 6.98 0.65 -31.84
C LYS A 310 7.13 0.20 -33.29
N SER A 311 8.09 -0.67 -33.57
CA SER A 311 8.30 -1.28 -34.89
C SER A 311 7.07 -2.08 -35.35
N TYR A 312 6.40 -2.84 -34.47
CA TYR A 312 5.16 -3.56 -34.78
C TYR A 312 3.98 -2.62 -35.08
N VAL A 313 3.84 -1.53 -34.33
CA VAL A 313 2.78 -0.52 -34.57
C VAL A 313 3.04 0.20 -35.88
N ASP A 314 4.27 0.58 -36.17
CA ASP A 314 4.66 1.25 -37.43
C ASP A 314 4.37 0.32 -38.64
N LEU A 315 4.72 -0.97 -38.55
CA LEU A 315 4.40 -1.97 -39.57
C LEU A 315 2.88 -2.17 -39.75
N PHE A 316 2.11 -2.08 -38.67
CA PHE A 316 0.64 -2.20 -38.75
C PHE A 316 -0.03 -0.98 -39.37
N VAL A 317 0.52 0.21 -39.10
CA VAL A 317 0.07 1.48 -39.73
C VAL A 317 0.39 1.48 -41.20
N GLU A 318 1.64 1.15 -41.60
CA GLU A 318 2.02 1.00 -43.01
C GLU A 318 1.18 -0.04 -43.77
N ALA A 319 0.86 -1.18 -43.13
CA ALA A 319 0.00 -2.19 -43.74
C ALA A 319 -1.45 -1.72 -43.90
N LYS A 320 -1.97 -0.88 -43.01
CA LYS A 320 -3.28 -0.24 -43.14
C LYS A 320 -3.30 0.78 -44.26
N GLU A 321 -2.31 1.67 -44.32
CA GLU A 321 -2.18 2.67 -45.38
C GLU A 321 -2.05 2.06 -46.76
N LYS A 322 -1.27 0.95 -46.90
CA LYS A 322 -1.18 0.17 -48.15
C LYS A 322 -2.51 -0.49 -48.53
N LYS A 323 -3.33 -0.94 -47.57
CA LYS A 323 -4.68 -1.48 -47.82
C LYS A 323 -5.69 -0.39 -48.22
N GLU A 324 -5.60 0.79 -47.67
CA GLU A 324 -6.47 1.93 -48.05
C GLU A 324 -6.09 2.49 -49.38
N SER A 325 -4.80 2.68 -49.68
CA SER A 325 -4.34 3.12 -50.99
C SER A 325 -4.69 2.14 -52.11
N SER A 326 -4.64 0.81 -51.86
CA SER A 326 -5.08 -0.20 -52.82
C SER A 326 -6.61 -0.21 -53.06
N LYS A 327 -7.39 0.05 -52.02
CA LYS A 327 -8.86 0.22 -52.16
C LYS A 327 -9.22 1.48 -52.92
N THR A 328 -8.51 2.57 -52.73
CA THR A 328 -8.72 3.83 -53.43
C THR A 328 -8.33 3.73 -54.92
N SER A 329 -7.22 3.01 -55.22
CA SER A 329 -6.81 2.76 -56.59
C SER A 329 -7.77 1.84 -57.36
N LEU A 330 -8.33 0.81 -56.70
CA LEU A 330 -9.37 -0.07 -57.25
C LEU A 330 -10.68 0.72 -57.52
N LYS A 331 -11.06 1.62 -56.61
CA LYS A 331 -12.28 2.46 -56.80
C LYS A 331 -12.09 3.44 -57.94
N LEU A 332 -10.94 4.10 -58.08
CA LEU A 332 -10.61 5.00 -59.22
C LEU A 332 -10.55 4.27 -60.56
N SER A 333 -10.08 2.98 -60.57
CA SER A 333 -10.10 2.15 -61.81
C SER A 333 -11.50 1.68 -62.20
N PHE A 334 -12.38 1.41 -61.21
CA PHE A 334 -13.77 1.06 -61.43
C PHE A 334 -14.60 2.27 -61.96
N ASP A 335 -14.41 3.44 -61.36
CA ASP A 335 -15.10 4.65 -61.78
C ASP A 335 -14.68 5.09 -63.21
N LYS A 336 -13.39 4.97 -63.58
CA LYS A 336 -12.93 5.16 -64.94
C LYS A 336 -13.53 4.19 -65.97
N LYS A 337 -13.74 2.92 -65.58
CA LYS A 337 -14.34 1.92 -66.45
C LYS A 337 -15.83 2.19 -66.66
N VAL A 338 -16.54 2.62 -65.63
CA VAL A 338 -17.97 3.01 -65.72
C VAL A 338 -18.16 4.29 -66.55
N GLU A 339 -17.21 5.27 -66.50
CA GLU A 339 -17.27 6.46 -67.35
C GLU A 339 -16.99 6.15 -68.84
N LEU A 340 -16.11 5.18 -69.18
CA LEU A 340 -15.83 4.73 -70.52
C LEU A 340 -17.04 3.97 -71.12
N GLU A 341 -17.71 3.11 -70.35
CA GLU A 341 -18.92 2.42 -70.78
C GLU A 341 -20.11 3.37 -70.96
N LYS A 342 -20.26 4.43 -70.20
CA LYS A 342 -21.27 5.44 -70.40
C LYS A 342 -21.02 6.33 -71.63
N LYS A 343 -19.77 6.56 -72.06
CA LYS A 343 -19.44 7.26 -73.31
C LYS A 343 -19.72 6.45 -74.54
N ASP A 344 -19.57 5.12 -74.53
CA ASP A 344 -19.89 4.22 -75.67
C ASP A 344 -21.41 4.07 -75.87
N THR A 345 -22.20 4.05 -74.78
CA THR A 345 -23.67 3.92 -74.89
C THR A 345 -24.33 5.23 -75.35
N SER A 346 -23.69 6.41 -75.23
CA SER A 346 -24.21 7.70 -75.73
C SER A 346 -24.01 7.84 -77.20
N LYS A 347 -23.05 7.13 -77.85
CA LYS A 347 -22.88 7.16 -79.32
C LYS A 347 -23.85 6.25 -80.10
N LEU A 348 -24.55 5.33 -79.40
CA LEU A 348 -25.52 4.40 -80.02
C LEU A 348 -26.98 4.90 -79.98
N LYS A 349 -27.27 6.01 -79.29
CA LYS A 349 -28.63 6.60 -79.21
C LYS A 349 -28.90 7.70 -80.23
N GLY A 350 -27.98 7.98 -81.19
CA GLY A 350 -28.10 9.07 -82.20
C GLY A 350 -28.49 8.59 -83.60
N LYS A 351 -28.81 7.32 -83.87
CA LYS A 351 -29.23 6.90 -85.17
C LYS A 351 -30.43 5.91 -85.06
N GLY A 352 -31.61 6.40 -84.90
CA GLY A 352 -32.79 5.56 -84.93
C GLY A 352 -34.09 6.22 -84.53
N LEU A 353 -34.41 7.33 -85.14
CA LEU A 353 -35.78 7.86 -85.02
C LEU A 353 -36.04 8.78 -86.22
N ASP A 354 -36.11 8.19 -87.44
CA ASP A 354 -36.74 8.80 -88.57
C ASP A 354 -37.15 7.72 -89.62
N ILE A 355 -38.10 6.89 -89.28
CA ILE A 355 -38.95 6.13 -90.26
C ILE A 355 -40.15 5.65 -89.44
N LEU A 356 -41.22 6.41 -89.44
CA LEU A 356 -42.62 6.01 -89.38
C LEU A 356 -43.51 7.25 -89.19
N LYS A 357 -43.68 7.98 -90.34
CA LYS A 357 -44.92 8.71 -90.66
C LYS A 357 -45.10 8.64 -92.15
N LYS A 358 -45.84 7.64 -92.56
CA LYS A 358 -46.89 7.67 -93.58
C LYS A 358 -47.82 6.50 -93.32
#